data_2fa857a43e3e89453ca2f331d36f7bdd
#
_entry.id   2fa857a43e3e89453ca2f331d36f7bdd
#
_cell.length_a   1.000
_cell.length_b   1.000
_cell.length_c   1.000
_cell.angle_alpha   90.00
_cell.angle_beta   90.00
_cell.angle_gamma   90.00
#
_symmetry.space_group_name_H-M   'P 1'
#
loop_
_entity.id
_entity.type
_entity.pdbx_description
1 polymer ?
#
loop_
_entity_poly.entity_id
_entity_poly.type
_entity_poly.pdbx_seq_one_letter_code
_entity_poly.pdbx_strand_id
1 'polypeptide(L)'
;MHYHALILAILLISIGIVGVLSRRNLFIVYMSIELMLNGINLGFVTAASIWGDESGNVIAILIMAIAAAEAALFLAMIVLLFRHKTALGTDDFRSLASEAQS
;
A
#
# COMPACT_ATOMS: atom_id res chain seq x y z
N MET A 1 18.77 -4.67 -21.79
CA MET A 1 18.46 -3.71 -20.70
C MET A 1 17.01 -3.73 -20.30
N HIS A 2 16.07 -3.64 -21.23
CA HIS A 2 14.64 -3.61 -20.95
C HIS A 2 14.12 -4.91 -20.32
N TYR A 3 14.73 -6.02 -20.63
CA TYR A 3 14.31 -7.31 -20.09
C TYR A 3 14.50 -7.40 -18.57
N HIS A 4 15.56 -6.81 -18.05
CA HIS A 4 15.78 -6.78 -16.60
C HIS A 4 14.70 -6.00 -15.88
N ALA A 5 14.26 -4.89 -16.45
CA ALA A 5 13.19 -4.08 -15.88
C ALA A 5 11.85 -4.82 -15.91
N LEU A 6 11.55 -5.53 -17.01
CA LEU A 6 10.33 -6.35 -17.13
C LEU A 6 10.32 -7.48 -16.11
N ILE A 7 11.46 -8.17 -15.94
CA ILE A 7 11.59 -9.24 -14.95
C ILE A 7 11.33 -8.68 -13.56
N LEU A 8 11.94 -7.54 -13.23
CA LEU A 8 11.73 -6.88 -11.96
C LEU A 8 10.26 -6.49 -11.75
N ALA A 9 9.60 -5.96 -12.78
CA ALA A 9 8.18 -5.61 -12.72
C ALA A 9 7.32 -6.83 -12.40
N ILE A 10 7.56 -7.95 -13.09
CA ILE A 10 6.84 -9.21 -12.87
C ILE A 10 7.08 -9.73 -11.45
N LEU A 11 8.32 -9.67 -10.97
CA LEU A 11 8.65 -10.08 -9.60
C LEU A 11 7.92 -9.25 -8.56
N LEU A 12 7.89 -7.93 -8.73
CA LEU A 12 7.20 -7.03 -7.81
C LEU A 12 5.70 -7.33 -7.77
N ILE A 13 5.09 -7.50 -8.93
CA ILE A 13 3.66 -7.83 -9.02
C ILE A 13 3.38 -9.18 -8.36
N SER A 14 4.22 -10.18 -8.64
CA SER A 14 4.06 -11.53 -8.09
C SER A 14 4.16 -11.54 -6.56
N ILE A 15 5.16 -10.86 -6.02
CA ILE A 15 5.35 -10.74 -4.56
C ILE A 15 4.14 -10.02 -3.94
N GLY A 16 3.67 -8.97 -4.60
CA GLY A 16 2.48 -8.24 -4.15
C GLY A 16 1.24 -9.11 -4.10
N ILE A 17 1.01 -9.91 -5.13
CA ILE A 17 -0.13 -10.85 -5.19
C ILE A 17 -0.04 -11.85 -4.04
N VAL A 18 1.12 -12.45 -3.83
CA VAL A 18 1.34 -13.40 -2.72
C VAL A 18 1.05 -12.73 -1.37
N GLY A 19 1.50 -11.49 -1.19
CA GLY A 19 1.25 -10.73 0.04
C GLY A 19 -0.24 -10.50 0.29
N VAL A 20 -1.00 -10.12 -0.74
CA VAL A 20 -2.44 -9.88 -0.62
C VAL A 20 -3.18 -11.17 -0.26
N LEU A 21 -2.83 -12.28 -0.93
CA LEU A 21 -3.53 -13.54 -0.76
C LEU A 21 -3.16 -14.28 0.53
N SER A 22 -1.96 -14.07 1.06
CA SER A 22 -1.44 -14.87 2.18
C SER A 22 -1.58 -14.20 3.53
N ARG A 23 -1.88 -12.90 3.60
CA ARG A 23 -1.91 -12.17 4.88
C ARG A 23 -3.25 -11.52 5.14
N ARG A 24 -3.66 -11.54 6.43
CA ARG A 24 -4.88 -10.89 6.90
C ARG A 24 -4.62 -9.51 7.50
N ASN A 25 -3.35 -9.20 7.78
CA ASN A 25 -2.97 -7.91 8.35
C ASN A 25 -3.17 -6.81 7.31
N LEU A 26 -3.95 -5.80 7.66
CA LEU A 26 -4.30 -4.69 6.77
C LEU A 26 -3.06 -3.94 6.28
N PHE A 27 -2.04 -3.76 7.13
CA PHE A 27 -0.78 -3.12 6.74
C PHE A 27 -0.07 -3.89 5.63
N ILE A 28 0.02 -5.22 5.77
CA ILE A 28 0.70 -6.06 4.80
C ILE A 28 -0.06 -6.08 3.48
N VAL A 29 -1.38 -6.14 3.53
CA VAL A 29 -2.23 -6.07 2.34
C VAL A 29 -2.01 -4.74 1.61
N TYR A 30 -2.02 -3.63 2.34
CA TYR A 30 -1.77 -2.30 1.76
C TYR A 30 -0.39 -2.22 1.11
N MET A 31 0.65 -2.64 1.84
CA MET A 31 2.02 -2.62 1.31
C MET A 31 2.16 -3.52 0.09
N SER A 32 1.45 -4.65 0.07
CA SER A 32 1.45 -5.57 -1.07
C SER A 32 0.81 -4.94 -2.30
N ILE A 33 -0.28 -4.21 -2.13
CA ILE A 33 -0.93 -3.46 -3.22
C ILE A 33 0.02 -2.39 -3.75
N GLU A 34 0.71 -1.66 -2.86
CA GLU A 34 1.70 -0.66 -3.27
C GLU A 34 2.83 -1.28 -4.09
N LEU A 35 3.27 -2.46 -3.67
CA LEU A 35 4.31 -3.21 -4.39
C LEU A 35 3.84 -3.60 -5.79
N MET A 36 2.59 -4.04 -5.93
CA MET A 36 1.99 -4.34 -7.24
C MET A 36 1.90 -3.08 -8.11
N LEU A 37 1.48 -1.95 -7.55
CA LEU A 37 1.40 -0.69 -8.29
C LEU A 37 2.78 -0.24 -8.77
N ASN A 38 3.81 -0.40 -7.95
CA ASN A 38 5.18 -0.08 -8.35
C ASN A 38 5.63 -0.98 -9.51
N GLY A 39 5.29 -2.26 -9.47
CA GLY A 39 5.57 -3.20 -10.56
C GLY A 39 4.86 -2.81 -11.85
N ILE A 40 3.59 -2.44 -11.76
CA ILE A 40 2.79 -1.99 -12.91
C ILE A 40 3.39 -0.71 -13.50
N ASN A 41 3.78 0.24 -12.65
CA ASN A 41 4.44 1.47 -13.08
C ASN A 41 5.72 1.19 -13.84
N LEU A 42 6.56 0.34 -13.29
CA LEU A 42 7.81 -0.05 -13.94
C LEU A 42 7.53 -0.70 -15.29
N GLY A 43 6.49 -1.52 -15.39
CA GLY A 43 6.05 -2.14 -16.63
C GLY A 43 5.65 -1.11 -17.69
N PHE A 44 4.86 -0.11 -17.32
CA PHE A 44 4.45 0.95 -18.26
C PHE A 44 5.61 1.81 -18.72
N VAL A 45 6.51 2.19 -17.81
CA VAL A 45 7.70 2.98 -18.16
C VAL A 45 8.61 2.18 -19.10
N THR A 46 8.79 0.90 -18.82
CA THR A 46 9.61 0.02 -19.66
C THR A 46 8.98 -0.16 -21.04
N ALA A 47 7.67 -0.36 -21.10
CA ALA A 47 6.95 -0.47 -22.37
C ALA A 47 7.08 0.81 -23.20
N ALA A 48 6.92 1.97 -22.56
CA ALA A 48 7.11 3.26 -23.21
C ALA A 48 8.50 3.37 -23.84
N SER A 49 9.52 2.92 -23.11
CA SER A 49 10.91 2.93 -23.58
C SER A 49 11.11 1.98 -24.76
N ILE A 50 10.50 0.78 -24.71
CA ILE A 50 10.64 -0.21 -25.77
C ILE A 50 10.00 0.26 -27.08
N TRP A 51 8.79 0.81 -26.99
CA TRP A 51 8.04 1.22 -28.19
C TRP A 51 8.23 2.68 -28.58
N GLY A 52 8.98 3.45 -27.80
CA GLY A 52 9.18 4.87 -28.06
C GLY A 52 7.90 5.69 -27.95
N ASP A 53 6.94 5.25 -27.16
CA ASP A 53 5.64 5.89 -26.98
C ASP A 53 5.52 6.47 -25.58
N GLU A 54 5.34 7.78 -25.50
CA GLU A 54 5.24 8.50 -24.23
C GLU A 54 3.96 8.21 -23.44
N SER A 55 2.99 7.55 -24.06
CA SER A 55 1.72 7.21 -23.39
C SER A 55 1.95 6.40 -22.12
N GLY A 56 2.91 5.46 -22.12
CA GLY A 56 3.23 4.67 -20.97
C GLY A 56 3.75 5.51 -19.81
N ASN A 57 4.52 6.55 -20.10
CA ASN A 57 5.03 7.46 -19.08
C ASN A 57 3.89 8.29 -18.48
N VAL A 58 2.95 8.74 -19.28
CA VAL A 58 1.78 9.50 -18.81
C VAL A 58 0.94 8.63 -17.89
N ILE A 59 0.67 7.38 -18.27
CA ILE A 59 -0.07 6.44 -17.45
C ILE A 59 0.66 6.19 -16.11
N ALA A 60 1.97 6.03 -16.15
CA ALA A 60 2.77 5.83 -14.94
C ALA A 60 2.66 7.02 -13.97
N ILE A 61 2.70 8.24 -14.49
CA ILE A 61 2.53 9.45 -13.69
C ILE A 61 1.15 9.48 -13.03
N LEU A 62 0.10 9.13 -13.77
CA LEU A 62 -1.26 9.06 -13.23
C LEU A 62 -1.37 8.02 -12.12
N ILE A 63 -0.77 6.84 -12.31
CA ILE A 63 -0.76 5.78 -11.29
C ILE A 63 0.00 6.25 -10.05
N MET A 64 1.12 6.94 -10.22
CA MET A 64 1.87 7.50 -9.09
C MET A 64 1.04 8.50 -8.29
N ALA A 65 0.28 9.36 -8.97
CA ALA A 65 -0.61 10.32 -8.32
C ALA A 65 -1.71 9.60 -7.51
N ILE A 66 -2.31 8.55 -8.09
CA ILE A 66 -3.33 7.74 -7.42
C ILE A 66 -2.71 7.02 -6.21
N ALA A 67 -1.54 6.43 -6.37
CA ALA A 67 -0.85 5.74 -5.27
C ALA A 67 -0.52 6.71 -4.13
N ALA A 68 -0.10 7.92 -4.45
CA ALA A 68 0.17 8.94 -3.44
C ALA A 68 -1.11 9.34 -2.68
N ALA A 69 -2.23 9.50 -3.37
CA ALA A 69 -3.51 9.80 -2.76
C ALA A 69 -3.98 8.64 -1.86
N GLU A 70 -3.84 7.41 -2.32
CA GLU A 70 -4.16 6.22 -1.53
C GLU A 70 -3.30 6.12 -0.28
N ALA A 71 -2.01 6.42 -0.40
CA ALA A 71 -1.08 6.42 0.73
C ALA A 71 -1.51 7.45 1.79
N ALA A 72 -1.90 8.65 1.36
CA ALA A 72 -2.37 9.69 2.25
C ALA A 72 -3.64 9.27 2.99
N LEU A 73 -4.61 8.69 2.27
CA LEU A 73 -5.85 8.19 2.86
C LEU A 73 -5.59 7.06 3.85
N PHE A 74 -4.71 6.13 3.50
CA PHE A 74 -4.36 5.01 4.36
C PHE A 74 -3.67 5.48 5.64
N LEU A 75 -2.76 6.45 5.51
CA LEU A 75 -2.10 7.05 6.67
C LEU A 75 -3.11 7.73 7.59
N ALA A 76 -4.07 8.47 7.04
CA ALA A 76 -5.15 9.10 7.81
C ALA A 76 -5.98 8.05 8.55
N MET A 77 -6.33 6.95 7.87
CA MET A 77 -7.05 5.84 8.49
C MET A 77 -6.27 5.22 9.65
N ILE A 78 -4.98 5.00 9.47
CA ILE A 78 -4.11 4.44 10.51
C ILE A 78 -4.12 5.34 11.73
N VAL A 79 -3.96 6.66 11.54
CA VAL A 79 -3.95 7.62 12.63
C VAL A 79 -5.28 7.60 13.38
N LEU A 80 -6.40 7.58 12.67
CA LEU A 80 -7.72 7.53 13.27
C LEU A 80 -7.96 6.24 14.06
N LEU A 81 -7.59 5.09 13.47
CA LEU A 81 -7.71 3.79 14.14
C LEU A 81 -6.85 3.73 15.39
N PHE A 82 -5.63 4.26 15.32
CA PHE A 82 -4.71 4.28 16.45
C PHE A 82 -5.25 5.15 17.58
N ARG A 83 -5.78 6.32 17.28
CA ARG A 83 -6.41 7.21 18.25
C ARG A 83 -7.63 6.57 18.90
N HIS A 84 -8.47 5.93 18.09
CA HIS A 84 -9.67 5.25 18.57
C HIS A 84 -9.31 4.10 19.52
N LYS A 85 -8.33 3.27 19.16
CA LYS A 85 -7.85 2.17 19.98
C LYS A 85 -7.26 2.66 21.29
N THR A 86 -6.50 3.75 21.27
CA THR A 86 -5.93 4.36 22.47
C THR A 86 -7.03 4.88 23.40
N ALA A 87 -8.05 5.55 22.84
CA ALA A 87 -9.18 6.06 23.58
C ALA A 87 -9.98 4.92 24.25
N LEU A 88 -10.26 3.85 23.50
CA LEU A 88 -10.93 2.66 24.01
C LEU A 88 -10.13 1.99 25.13
N GLY A 89 -8.81 1.86 24.92
CA GLY A 89 -7.92 1.29 25.92
C GLY A 89 -7.92 2.09 27.23
N THR A 90 -7.94 3.42 27.12
CA THR A 90 -8.02 4.31 28.27
C THR A 90 -9.34 4.16 29.02
N ASP A 91 -10.46 4.09 28.29
CA ASP A 91 -11.78 3.92 28.86
C ASP A 91 -11.90 2.57 29.56
N ASP A 92 -11.40 1.49 28.96
CA ASP A 92 -11.37 0.16 29.57
C ASP A 92 -10.57 0.19 30.87
N PHE A 93 -9.42 0.84 30.87
CA PHE A 93 -8.57 0.95 32.05
C PHE A 93 -9.28 1.71 33.19
N ARG A 94 -9.97 2.80 32.87
CA ARG A 94 -10.75 3.57 33.83
C ARG A 94 -11.88 2.75 34.43
N SER A 95 -12.56 1.98 33.58
CA SER A 95 -13.63 1.09 34.02
C SER A 95 -13.13 0.06 35.01
N LEU A 96 -11.99 -0.58 34.69
CA LEU A 96 -11.37 -1.57 35.59
C LEU A 96 -10.92 -0.94 36.90
N ALA A 97 -10.35 0.25 36.87
CA ALA A 97 -9.94 0.97 38.08
C ALA A 97 -11.14 1.32 38.95
N SER A 98 -12.26 1.72 38.38
CA SER A 98 -13.50 2.01 39.08
C SER A 98 -14.07 0.77 39.74
N GLU A 99 -14.06 -0.39 39.09
CA GLU A 99 -14.50 -1.66 39.66
C GLU A 99 -13.62 -2.08 40.85
N ALA A 100 -12.31 -1.87 40.71
CA ALA A 100 -11.36 -2.22 41.77
C ALA A 100 -11.59 -1.40 43.05
N GLN A 101 -12.11 -0.17 42.92
CA GLN A 101 -12.38 0.72 44.06
C GLN A 101 -13.73 0.46 44.76
N SER A 102 -14.63 -0.21 44.05
CA SER A 102 -15.94 -0.54 44.60
C SER A 102 -15.93 -1.93 45.25
#